data_94fcfff44776a41f5e7c7a6f1add1a6f
#
_entry.id   94fcfff44776a41f5e7c7a6f1add1a6f
#
_cell.length_a   1.000
_cell.length_b   1.000
_cell.length_c   1.000
_cell.angle_alpha   90.00
_cell.angle_beta   90.00
_cell.angle_gamma   90.00
#
_symmetry.space_group_name_H-M   'P 1'
#
loop_
_entity.id
_entity.type
_entity.pdbx_description
1 polymer ?
#
loop_
_entity_poly.entity_id
_entity_poly.type
_entity_poly.pdbx_seq_one_letter_code
_entity_poly.pdbx_strand_id
1 'polypeptide(L)'
;MFRHPHPKCETLQQVFRHLYPKCGALMIRRDLGPSVFLRGNKEMTVRFDNLGFYNVDTRYLQYLNTIEPEVQFTQEKDYTQKPFLGILVIIDTYTYFIPLTSGKPKHAKWKNVGPAHYLIYEQVPKAKLRKRDIYKSISETDALQIFAALDLKKMIPVTDGLYSRIEFAKLEDQKYADLLEKEYRFCQKIQDGILSKVTQIYREQKETGKVYPMYCNFSRLEDACNQYQAI
;
A
#
# COMPACT_ATOMS: atom_id res chain seq x y z
N MET A 1 -19.51 -45.89 38.67
CA MET A 1 -18.32 -45.27 38.04
C MET A 1 -18.50 -45.37 36.55
N PHE A 2 -19.19 -44.39 35.94
CA PHE A 2 -19.44 -44.33 34.48
C PHE A 2 -18.60 -43.20 33.89
N ARG A 3 -17.64 -43.54 33.00
CA ARG A 3 -16.85 -42.58 32.23
C ARG A 3 -17.61 -42.29 30.92
N HIS A 4 -18.02 -41.04 30.72
CA HIS A 4 -18.51 -40.58 29.44
C HIS A 4 -17.32 -40.30 28.51
N PRO A 5 -17.37 -40.70 27.22
CA PRO A 5 -16.35 -40.32 26.25
C PRO A 5 -16.63 -38.90 25.71
N HIS A 6 -15.56 -38.11 25.60
CA HIS A 6 -15.59 -36.79 24.92
C HIS A 6 -15.88 -36.95 23.43
N PRO A 7 -16.68 -36.05 22.81
CA PRO A 7 -16.88 -36.04 21.36
C PRO A 7 -15.60 -35.56 20.67
N LYS A 8 -15.17 -36.31 19.67
CA LYS A 8 -14.07 -35.97 18.76
C LYS A 8 -14.45 -34.74 17.98
N CYS A 9 -13.57 -33.74 17.98
CA CYS A 9 -13.66 -32.54 17.16
C CYS A 9 -13.55 -32.95 15.67
N GLU A 10 -14.67 -32.98 14.97
CA GLU A 10 -14.68 -33.09 13.49
C GLU A 10 -14.17 -31.79 12.90
N THR A 11 -13.10 -31.88 12.10
CA THR A 11 -12.49 -30.72 11.44
C THR A 11 -13.45 -30.15 10.41
N LEU A 12 -13.52 -28.83 10.31
CA LEU A 12 -14.32 -28.06 9.35
C LEU A 12 -14.22 -28.56 7.89
N GLN A 13 -13.18 -29.32 7.56
CA GLN A 13 -12.99 -29.96 6.25
C GLN A 13 -13.97 -31.12 5.96
N GLN A 14 -14.47 -31.81 6.98
CA GLN A 14 -15.42 -32.92 6.79
C GLN A 14 -16.84 -32.39 6.55
N VAL A 15 -17.20 -31.28 7.16
CA VAL A 15 -18.52 -30.65 6.99
C VAL A 15 -18.68 -30.07 5.56
N PHE A 16 -17.61 -29.55 4.97
CA PHE A 16 -17.64 -28.96 3.62
C PHE A 16 -17.84 -30.01 2.49
N ARG A 17 -17.34 -31.23 2.67
CA ARG A 17 -17.50 -32.31 1.67
C ARG A 17 -18.92 -32.86 1.57
N HIS A 18 -19.71 -32.69 2.62
CA HIS A 18 -21.10 -33.20 2.63
C HIS A 18 -22.10 -32.25 1.97
N LEU A 19 -21.76 -30.95 1.88
CA LEU A 19 -22.66 -29.93 1.37
C LEU A 19 -22.49 -29.64 -0.15
N TYR A 20 -21.35 -30.02 -0.75
CA TYR A 20 -21.08 -29.75 -2.17
C TYR A 20 -20.40 -30.91 -2.91
N PRO A 21 -21.17 -31.96 -3.32
CA PRO A 21 -20.57 -33.15 -3.94
C PRO A 21 -20.19 -33.01 -5.43
N LYS A 22 -20.29 -31.85 -6.06
CA LYS A 22 -20.07 -31.68 -7.52
C LYS A 22 -19.03 -30.64 -7.92
N CYS A 23 -18.17 -30.17 -7.03
CA CYS A 23 -17.03 -29.33 -7.44
C CYS A 23 -15.78 -30.20 -7.56
N GLY A 24 -15.45 -30.58 -8.79
CA GLY A 24 -14.20 -31.26 -9.14
C GLY A 24 -12.98 -30.45 -8.70
N ALA A 25 -11.93 -31.17 -8.36
CA ALA A 25 -10.69 -30.76 -7.76
C ALA A 25 -10.17 -29.37 -8.20
N LEU A 26 -10.52 -28.33 -7.46
CA LEU A 26 -9.83 -27.07 -7.51
C LEU A 26 -8.70 -27.16 -6.47
N MET A 27 -7.46 -27.31 -6.95
CA MET A 27 -6.30 -27.18 -6.07
C MET A 27 -6.36 -25.82 -5.39
N ILE A 28 -6.72 -25.79 -4.12
CA ILE A 28 -6.58 -24.59 -3.28
C ILE A 28 -5.08 -24.39 -3.07
N ARG A 29 -4.47 -23.56 -3.90
CA ARG A 29 -3.18 -22.95 -3.58
C ARG A 29 -3.42 -22.01 -2.42
N ARG A 30 -3.08 -22.43 -1.22
CA ARG A 30 -2.95 -21.55 -0.06
C ARG A 30 -1.85 -20.55 -0.39
N ASP A 31 -2.08 -19.27 -0.06
CA ASP A 31 -1.14 -18.16 -0.02
C ASP A 31 -1.06 -17.19 -1.22
N LEU A 32 -2.10 -17.10 -2.05
CA LEU A 32 -2.19 -16.01 -3.00
C LEU A 32 -3.35 -15.09 -2.60
N GLY A 33 -3.02 -13.85 -2.20
CA GLY A 33 -4.00 -12.78 -1.97
C GLY A 33 -4.89 -12.54 -3.22
N PRO A 34 -5.94 -11.71 -3.11
CA PRO A 34 -6.87 -11.49 -4.21
C PRO A 34 -6.15 -10.96 -5.45
N SER A 35 -6.24 -11.71 -6.56
CA SER A 35 -5.76 -11.30 -7.87
C SER A 35 -6.92 -10.76 -8.71
N VAL A 36 -6.73 -9.61 -9.32
CA VAL A 36 -7.69 -9.04 -10.26
C VAL A 36 -7.30 -9.45 -11.68
N PHE A 37 -8.11 -10.28 -12.33
CA PHE A 37 -7.92 -10.68 -13.72
C PHE A 37 -8.63 -9.71 -14.67
N LEU A 38 -7.90 -9.20 -15.63
CA LEU A 38 -8.44 -8.28 -16.62
C LEU A 38 -8.28 -8.85 -18.03
N ARG A 39 -9.39 -8.95 -18.77
CA ARG A 39 -9.43 -9.50 -20.13
C ARG A 39 -8.86 -8.51 -21.15
N GLY A 40 -7.87 -8.95 -21.92
CA GLY A 40 -7.33 -8.28 -23.12
C GLY A 40 -5.82 -8.44 -23.22
N ASN A 41 -5.32 -9.16 -24.18
CA ASN A 41 -3.95 -9.35 -24.69
C ASN A 41 -2.77 -9.01 -23.75
N LYS A 42 -2.34 -9.96 -22.99
CA LYS A 42 -1.32 -10.05 -21.94
C LYS A 42 -1.96 -9.92 -20.57
N GLU A 43 -2.10 -11.04 -19.88
CA GLU A 43 -2.61 -11.06 -18.50
C GLU A 43 -1.68 -10.26 -17.60
N MET A 44 -2.12 -9.07 -17.21
CA MET A 44 -1.47 -8.27 -16.19
C MET A 44 -1.86 -8.84 -14.83
N THR A 45 -0.96 -9.56 -14.19
CA THR A 45 -1.18 -10.10 -12.85
C THR A 45 -0.75 -9.05 -11.84
N VAL A 46 -1.71 -8.47 -11.13
CA VAL A 46 -1.47 -7.55 -10.03
C VAL A 46 -1.79 -8.29 -8.73
N ARG A 47 -0.80 -8.47 -7.86
CA ARG A 47 -0.99 -9.17 -6.57
C ARG A 47 -0.28 -8.44 -5.46
N PHE A 48 -0.84 -8.54 -4.25
CA PHE A 48 -0.10 -8.20 -3.03
C PHE A 48 0.73 -9.41 -2.62
N ASP A 49 2.03 -9.21 -2.58
CA ASP A 49 2.95 -10.13 -1.93
C ASP A 49 3.68 -9.34 -0.84
N ASN A 50 3.40 -9.64 0.43
CA ASN A 50 4.01 -8.94 1.57
C ASN A 50 3.70 -7.43 1.70
N LEU A 51 2.41 -7.06 1.80
CA LEU A 51 2.04 -5.71 2.20
C LEU A 51 2.84 -5.30 3.46
N GLY A 52 3.54 -4.17 3.41
CA GLY A 52 4.38 -3.69 4.50
C GLY A 52 4.86 -2.26 4.26
N PHE A 53 5.52 -1.69 5.26
CA PHE A 53 6.22 -0.43 5.10
C PHE A 53 7.72 -0.68 4.90
N TYR A 54 8.29 0.09 4.01
CA TYR A 54 9.66 -0.08 3.55
C TYR A 54 10.40 1.25 3.48
N ASN A 55 11.67 1.21 3.78
CA ASN A 55 12.62 2.25 3.38
C ASN A 55 13.19 1.88 2.02
N VAL A 56 13.31 2.87 1.14
CA VAL A 56 13.95 2.73 -0.17
C VAL A 56 15.33 3.41 -0.11
N ASP A 57 16.31 2.84 -0.78
CA ASP A 57 17.67 3.42 -0.82
C ASP A 57 17.63 4.88 -1.30
N THR A 58 18.26 5.77 -0.52
CA THR A 58 18.21 7.22 -0.77
C THR A 58 18.92 7.60 -2.07
N ARG A 59 20.02 6.90 -2.44
CA ARG A 59 20.74 7.15 -3.69
C ARG A 59 19.91 6.75 -4.88
N TYR A 60 19.16 5.65 -4.76
CA TYR A 60 18.22 5.23 -5.79
C TYR A 60 17.07 6.24 -5.95
N LEU A 61 16.49 6.74 -4.86
CA LEU A 61 15.47 7.80 -4.92
C LEU A 61 16.00 9.07 -5.56
N GLN A 62 17.22 9.47 -5.20
CA GLN A 62 17.90 10.62 -5.81
C GLN A 62 18.07 10.42 -7.31
N TYR A 63 18.58 9.25 -7.73
CA TYR A 63 18.72 8.91 -9.13
C TYR A 63 17.40 8.99 -9.88
N LEU A 64 16.33 8.36 -9.36
CA LEU A 64 15.01 8.42 -9.97
C LEU A 64 14.49 9.86 -10.07
N ASN A 65 14.71 10.69 -9.03
CA ASN A 65 14.29 12.09 -9.03
C ASN A 65 15.01 12.94 -10.08
N THR A 66 16.27 12.64 -10.42
CA THR A 66 16.99 13.33 -11.51
C THR A 66 16.35 13.05 -12.89
N ILE A 67 15.74 11.88 -13.05
CA ILE A 67 15.10 11.43 -14.30
C ILE A 67 13.65 11.89 -14.33
N GLU A 68 12.93 11.71 -13.22
CA GLU A 68 11.51 12.04 -13.05
C GLU A 68 11.32 12.93 -11.81
N PRO A 69 11.25 14.27 -11.99
CA PRO A 69 11.15 15.21 -10.87
C PRO A 69 9.92 15.04 -9.98
N GLU A 70 8.92 14.29 -10.46
CA GLU A 70 7.72 13.98 -9.68
C GLU A 70 7.94 12.88 -8.63
N VAL A 71 9.08 12.18 -8.64
CA VAL A 71 9.48 11.26 -7.59
C VAL A 71 9.72 12.02 -6.29
N GLN A 72 9.13 11.55 -5.20
CA GLN A 72 9.29 12.19 -3.89
C GLN A 72 10.70 11.95 -3.34
N PHE A 73 11.49 12.98 -3.35
CA PHE A 73 12.85 13.01 -2.80
C PHE A 73 13.16 14.38 -2.18
N THR A 74 13.91 14.42 -1.10
CA THR A 74 14.37 15.65 -0.44
C THR A 74 15.84 15.49 -0.04
N GLN A 75 16.66 16.49 -0.36
CA GLN A 75 18.10 16.53 -0.05
C GLN A 75 18.43 17.12 1.33
N GLU A 76 17.44 17.55 2.11
CA GLU A 76 17.66 18.15 3.42
C GLU A 76 18.34 17.16 4.37
N LYS A 77 19.42 17.60 5.04
CA LYS A 77 20.26 16.74 5.91
C LYS A 77 19.49 16.10 7.08
N ASP A 78 18.45 16.77 7.58
CA ASP A 78 17.64 16.30 8.70
C ASP A 78 16.30 15.71 8.27
N TYR A 79 16.14 15.41 6.97
CA TYR A 79 14.90 14.84 6.45
C TYR A 79 14.81 13.37 6.80
N THR A 80 13.92 13.05 7.74
CA THR A 80 13.54 11.66 7.96
C THR A 80 12.75 11.17 6.76
N GLN A 81 13.34 10.25 6.01
CA GLN A 81 12.70 9.65 4.85
C GLN A 81 11.34 9.05 5.25
N LYS A 82 10.29 9.42 4.53
CA LYS A 82 8.98 8.83 4.77
C LYS A 82 8.94 7.42 4.21
N PRO A 83 8.27 6.50 4.92
CA PRO A 83 8.17 5.14 4.47
C PRO A 83 7.34 5.05 3.19
N PHE A 84 7.66 4.05 2.41
CA PHE A 84 6.84 3.61 1.29
C PHE A 84 5.96 2.45 1.72
N LEU A 85 4.71 2.47 1.31
CA LEU A 85 3.89 1.28 1.35
C LEU A 85 4.38 0.37 0.21
N GLY A 86 5.07 -0.67 0.58
CA GLY A 86 5.40 -1.75 -0.35
C GLY A 86 4.14 -2.55 -0.59
N ILE A 87 3.53 -2.26 -1.71
CA ILE A 87 2.62 -3.16 -2.37
C ILE A 87 3.48 -3.78 -3.44
N LEU A 88 3.73 -5.07 -3.34
CA LEU A 88 4.29 -5.81 -4.45
C LEU A 88 3.19 -5.88 -5.52
N VAL A 89 3.00 -4.78 -6.22
CA VAL A 89 2.27 -4.78 -7.47
C VAL A 89 3.28 -5.27 -8.50
N ILE A 90 3.32 -6.58 -8.72
CA ILE A 90 4.00 -7.11 -9.89
C ILE A 90 3.11 -6.78 -11.07
N ILE A 91 3.39 -5.66 -11.71
CA ILE A 91 2.84 -5.34 -13.01
C ILE A 91 3.92 -5.77 -14.02
N ASP A 92 3.63 -6.80 -14.77
CA ASP A 92 4.57 -7.46 -15.68
C ASP A 92 5.80 -8.07 -14.98
N THR A 93 6.79 -7.30 -14.59
CA THR A 93 8.02 -7.77 -13.92
C THR A 93 8.50 -6.78 -12.86
N TYR A 94 7.78 -5.67 -12.66
CA TYR A 94 8.18 -4.62 -11.74
C TYR A 94 7.46 -4.70 -10.40
N THR A 95 8.22 -4.54 -9.35
CA THR A 95 7.72 -4.29 -7.99
C THR A 95 7.54 -2.79 -7.80
N TYR A 96 6.35 -2.33 -7.45
CA TYR A 96 6.08 -0.91 -7.22
C TYR A 96 5.84 -0.60 -5.75
N PHE A 97 6.38 0.52 -5.31
CA PHE A 97 6.15 1.07 -3.98
C PHE A 97 5.45 2.41 -4.06
N ILE A 98 4.50 2.64 -3.14
CA ILE A 98 3.69 3.86 -3.09
C ILE A 98 4.17 4.73 -1.92
N PRO A 99 4.56 5.99 -2.14
CA PRO A 99 5.00 6.85 -1.07
C PRO A 99 3.87 7.26 -0.14
N LEU A 100 4.17 7.28 1.17
CA LEU A 100 3.36 7.94 2.17
C LEU A 100 3.83 9.38 2.36
N THR A 101 2.87 10.29 2.41
CA THR A 101 3.12 11.70 2.73
C THR A 101 2.43 12.03 4.05
N SER A 102 3.16 12.57 5.04
CA SER A 102 2.56 13.01 6.31
C SER A 102 1.38 13.94 6.10
N GLY A 103 0.42 13.90 7.01
CA GLY A 103 -0.71 14.82 7.02
C GLY A 103 -0.25 16.28 6.95
N LYS A 104 -0.83 17.04 6.02
CA LYS A 104 -0.57 18.49 5.82
C LYS A 104 -1.91 19.24 5.86
N PRO A 105 -1.93 20.54 6.21
CA PRO A 105 -3.17 21.32 6.28
C PRO A 105 -4.02 21.24 5.02
N LYS A 106 -3.40 21.16 3.84
CA LYS A 106 -4.12 21.00 2.56
C LYS A 106 -4.98 19.72 2.50
N HIS A 107 -4.55 18.65 3.21
CA HIS A 107 -5.25 17.37 3.20
C HIS A 107 -6.61 17.44 3.91
N ALA A 108 -6.81 18.39 4.82
CA ALA A 108 -8.13 18.63 5.42
C ALA A 108 -9.21 18.97 4.40
N LYS A 109 -8.82 19.52 3.24
CA LYS A 109 -9.74 19.90 2.15
C LYS A 109 -9.90 18.79 1.09
N TRP A 110 -9.07 17.74 1.11
CA TRP A 110 -9.14 16.68 0.12
C TRP A 110 -10.28 15.71 0.40
N LYS A 111 -10.80 15.03 -0.63
CA LYS A 111 -11.67 13.86 -0.44
C LYS A 111 -10.88 12.75 0.25
N ASN A 112 -11.52 11.95 1.11
CA ASN A 112 -10.86 10.82 1.78
C ASN A 112 -10.34 9.80 0.77
N VAL A 113 -11.08 9.63 -0.33
CA VAL A 113 -10.71 8.81 -1.46
C VAL A 113 -10.76 9.68 -2.71
N GLY A 114 -9.61 9.92 -3.32
CA GLY A 114 -9.49 10.64 -4.59
C GLY A 114 -9.22 9.71 -5.77
N PRO A 115 -9.09 10.25 -6.98
CA PRO A 115 -8.74 9.45 -8.15
C PRO A 115 -7.42 8.70 -8.00
N ALA A 116 -6.42 9.35 -7.41
CA ALA A 116 -5.06 8.84 -7.28
C ALA A 116 -4.48 8.96 -5.86
N HIS A 117 -5.33 9.01 -4.83
CA HIS A 117 -4.88 9.05 -3.44
C HIS A 117 -5.90 8.45 -2.49
N TYR A 118 -5.41 8.05 -1.31
CA TYR A 118 -6.20 7.79 -0.10
C TYR A 118 -5.67 8.65 1.03
N LEU A 119 -6.57 9.26 1.83
CA LEU A 119 -6.19 9.79 3.13
C LEU A 119 -6.24 8.67 4.15
N ILE A 120 -5.22 8.60 4.98
CA ILE A 120 -5.13 7.68 6.11
C ILE A 120 -5.53 8.46 7.35
N TYR A 121 -6.57 8.01 8.05
CA TYR A 121 -7.17 8.73 9.17
C TYR A 121 -7.79 7.80 10.21
N GLU A 122 -8.05 8.35 11.38
CA GLU A 122 -8.83 7.73 12.45
C GLU A 122 -9.97 8.67 12.87
N GLN A 123 -11.14 8.13 13.15
CA GLN A 123 -12.19 8.91 13.78
C GLN A 123 -11.92 9.02 15.26
N VAL A 124 -11.90 10.26 15.75
CA VAL A 124 -11.59 10.58 17.16
C VAL A 124 -12.53 11.66 17.69
N PRO A 125 -12.86 11.65 18.99
CA PRO A 125 -13.48 12.81 19.63
C PRO A 125 -12.59 14.05 19.49
N LYS A 126 -13.18 15.21 19.15
CA LYS A 126 -12.45 16.47 19.01
C LYS A 126 -11.66 16.85 20.26
N ALA A 127 -12.15 16.46 21.44
CA ALA A 127 -11.47 16.68 22.71
C ALA A 127 -10.09 15.99 22.81
N LYS A 128 -9.82 14.96 21.99
CA LYS A 128 -8.53 14.27 21.91
C LYS A 128 -7.54 14.90 20.93
N LEU A 129 -8.00 15.83 20.10
CA LEU A 129 -7.14 16.48 19.10
C LEU A 129 -6.17 17.45 19.78
N ARG A 130 -4.93 17.48 19.25
CA ARG A 130 -3.89 18.41 19.64
C ARG A 130 -3.84 19.61 18.69
N LYS A 131 -3.27 20.72 19.11
CA LYS A 131 -3.17 21.97 18.32
C LYS A 131 -2.57 21.79 16.92
N ARG A 132 -1.69 20.79 16.75
CA ARG A 132 -0.98 20.54 15.47
C ARG A 132 -1.60 19.43 14.64
N ASP A 133 -2.64 18.78 15.13
CA ASP A 133 -3.27 17.67 14.40
C ASP A 133 -4.04 18.22 13.19
N ILE A 134 -3.89 17.49 12.10
CA ILE A 134 -4.65 17.77 10.86
C ILE A 134 -5.92 16.95 10.91
N TYR A 135 -7.06 17.60 10.75
CA TYR A 135 -8.34 16.90 10.86
C TYR A 135 -9.44 17.50 9.99
N LYS A 136 -10.50 16.73 9.83
CA LYS A 136 -11.80 17.15 9.27
C LYS A 136 -12.87 16.98 10.33
N SER A 137 -13.66 18.00 10.55
CA SER A 137 -14.85 17.88 11.41
C SER A 137 -15.92 17.05 10.71
N ILE A 138 -16.53 16.09 11.42
CA ILE A 138 -17.63 15.25 10.93
C ILE A 138 -18.93 15.47 11.72
N SER A 139 -18.82 15.92 12.96
CA SER A 139 -19.93 16.32 13.81
C SER A 139 -19.47 17.44 14.77
N GLU A 140 -20.33 17.82 15.71
CA GLU A 140 -19.94 18.75 16.78
C GLU A 140 -18.87 18.15 17.70
N THR A 141 -18.93 16.85 17.95
CA THR A 141 -18.06 16.13 18.91
C THR A 141 -16.91 15.38 18.26
N ASP A 142 -17.01 15.00 16.98
CA ASP A 142 -16.09 14.07 16.34
C ASP A 142 -15.40 14.67 15.11
N ALA A 143 -14.23 14.13 14.82
CA ALA A 143 -13.41 14.50 13.67
C ALA A 143 -12.65 13.27 13.09
N LEU A 144 -12.25 13.38 11.84
CA LEU A 144 -11.27 12.49 11.23
C LEU A 144 -9.87 13.12 11.41
N GLN A 145 -9.07 12.57 12.29
CA GLN A 145 -7.66 12.94 12.44
C GLN A 145 -6.86 12.32 11.29
N ILE A 146 -6.20 13.15 10.47
CA ILE A 146 -5.48 12.72 9.27
C ILE A 146 -4.01 12.49 9.63
N PHE A 147 -3.53 11.28 9.44
CA PHE A 147 -2.14 10.91 9.69
C PHE A 147 -1.27 11.09 8.44
N ALA A 148 -1.73 10.57 7.32
CA ALA A 148 -0.98 10.57 6.06
C ALA A 148 -1.90 10.60 4.83
N ALA A 149 -1.26 10.77 3.68
CA ALA A 149 -1.85 10.51 2.38
C ALA A 149 -1.00 9.48 1.63
N LEU A 150 -1.65 8.46 1.10
CA LEU A 150 -1.07 7.50 0.17
C LEU A 150 -1.22 8.06 -1.25
N ASP A 151 -0.09 8.32 -1.93
CA ASP A 151 -0.09 9.00 -3.23
C ASP A 151 0.18 8.03 -4.38
N LEU A 152 -0.89 7.40 -4.91
CA LEU A 152 -0.80 6.34 -5.91
C LEU A 152 -0.15 6.78 -7.22
N LYS A 153 -0.31 8.03 -7.59
CA LYS A 153 0.28 8.59 -8.83
C LYS A 153 1.79 8.80 -8.76
N LYS A 154 2.37 8.65 -7.56
CA LYS A 154 3.79 8.80 -7.28
C LYS A 154 4.50 7.48 -7.01
N MET A 155 3.84 6.35 -7.31
CA MET A 155 4.46 5.04 -7.13
C MET A 155 5.70 4.90 -8.00
N ILE A 156 6.69 4.18 -7.47
CA ILE A 156 7.99 3.97 -8.10
C ILE A 156 8.30 2.48 -8.23
N PRO A 157 8.93 2.05 -9.32
CA PRO A 157 9.45 0.69 -9.40
C PRO A 157 10.68 0.54 -8.50
N VAL A 158 10.86 -0.64 -7.92
CA VAL A 158 12.03 -0.98 -7.11
C VAL A 158 12.49 -2.40 -7.44
N THR A 159 13.78 -2.68 -7.22
CA THR A 159 14.36 -4.01 -7.36
C THR A 159 14.91 -4.49 -6.02
N ASP A 160 15.12 -5.79 -5.89
CA ASP A 160 15.71 -6.39 -4.70
C ASP A 160 17.06 -5.74 -4.37
N GLY A 161 17.31 -5.59 -3.07
CA GLY A 161 18.52 -4.93 -2.56
C GLY A 161 18.40 -3.40 -2.41
N LEU A 162 17.39 -2.75 -3.03
CA LEU A 162 17.19 -1.30 -2.94
C LEU A 162 16.17 -0.89 -1.88
N TYR A 163 15.66 -1.81 -1.10
CA TYR A 163 14.70 -1.53 -0.03
C TYR A 163 14.88 -2.43 1.18
N SER A 164 14.41 -1.97 2.32
CA SER A 164 14.37 -2.73 3.56
C SER A 164 13.02 -2.58 4.25
N ARG A 165 12.49 -3.69 4.78
CA ARG A 165 11.22 -3.67 5.51
C ARG A 165 11.38 -2.97 6.85
N ILE A 166 10.41 -2.13 7.22
CA ILE A 166 10.36 -1.50 8.53
C ILE A 166 9.70 -2.46 9.52
N GLU A 167 10.45 -2.87 10.53
CA GLU A 167 9.95 -3.69 11.64
C GLU A 167 9.56 -2.76 12.78
N PHE A 168 8.26 -2.54 12.98
CA PHE A 168 7.76 -1.57 13.96
C PHE A 168 8.26 -1.84 15.38
N ALA A 169 8.39 -3.13 15.74
CA ALA A 169 8.88 -3.54 17.06
C ALA A 169 10.36 -3.18 17.34
N LYS A 170 11.14 -2.84 16.30
CA LYS A 170 12.55 -2.46 16.40
C LYS A 170 12.77 -0.95 16.37
N LEU A 171 11.71 -0.15 16.23
CA LEU A 171 11.81 1.30 16.22
C LEU A 171 12.02 1.84 17.64
N GLU A 172 13.01 2.70 17.81
CA GLU A 172 13.31 3.34 19.12
C GLU A 172 12.19 4.31 19.53
N ASP A 173 11.64 5.08 18.60
CA ASP A 173 10.51 5.97 18.84
C ASP A 173 9.19 5.20 18.83
N GLN A 174 8.71 4.83 20.02
CA GLN A 174 7.45 4.10 20.19
C GLN A 174 6.25 4.88 19.63
N LYS A 175 6.24 6.21 19.72
CA LYS A 175 5.12 7.02 19.18
C LYS A 175 5.08 6.95 17.65
N TYR A 176 6.25 6.91 17.04
CA TYR A 176 6.36 6.73 15.60
C TYR A 176 5.98 5.30 15.18
N ALA A 177 6.39 4.30 15.94
CA ALA A 177 5.98 2.90 15.73
C ALA A 177 4.45 2.76 15.79
N ASP A 178 3.80 3.32 16.82
CA ASP A 178 2.35 3.29 16.99
C ASP A 178 1.62 4.00 15.83
N LEU A 179 2.18 5.11 15.33
CA LEU A 179 1.64 5.81 14.17
C LEU A 179 1.70 4.94 12.92
N LEU A 180 2.88 4.36 12.63
CA LEU A 180 3.05 3.48 11.47
C LEU A 180 2.15 2.25 11.54
N GLU A 181 1.95 1.68 12.73
CA GLU A 181 1.03 0.55 12.92
C GLU A 181 -0.42 0.93 12.59
N LYS A 182 -0.89 2.11 13.03
CA LYS A 182 -2.22 2.62 12.69
C LYS A 182 -2.37 2.83 11.17
N GLU A 183 -1.38 3.46 10.55
CA GLU A 183 -1.35 3.68 9.11
C GLU A 183 -1.35 2.34 8.34
N TYR A 184 -0.58 1.37 8.78
CA TYR A 184 -0.52 0.03 8.20
C TYR A 184 -1.86 -0.71 8.30
N ARG A 185 -2.47 -0.72 9.49
CA ARG A 185 -3.80 -1.33 9.70
C ARG A 185 -4.88 -0.68 8.83
N PHE A 186 -4.77 0.62 8.60
CA PHE A 186 -5.67 1.32 7.68
C PHE A 186 -5.45 0.83 6.24
N CYS A 187 -4.21 0.76 5.78
CA CYS A 187 -3.87 0.28 4.44
C CYS A 187 -4.34 -1.16 4.21
N GLN A 188 -4.21 -2.05 5.21
CA GLN A 188 -4.73 -3.42 5.14
C GLN A 188 -6.23 -3.47 4.86
N LYS A 189 -7.02 -2.58 5.50
CA LYS A 189 -8.48 -2.54 5.31
C LYS A 189 -8.90 -2.10 3.91
N ILE A 190 -8.08 -1.29 3.24
CA ILE A 190 -8.39 -0.72 1.92
C ILE A 190 -7.54 -1.31 0.80
N GLN A 191 -6.83 -2.41 1.05
CA GLN A 191 -5.86 -2.97 0.09
C GLN A 191 -6.45 -3.24 -1.29
N ASP A 192 -7.66 -3.81 -1.37
CA ASP A 192 -8.31 -4.10 -2.66
C ASP A 192 -8.63 -2.83 -3.44
N GLY A 193 -9.04 -1.77 -2.73
CA GLY A 193 -9.27 -0.45 -3.32
C GLY A 193 -7.97 0.19 -3.83
N ILE A 194 -6.87 0.05 -3.09
CA ILE A 194 -5.55 0.52 -3.52
C ILE A 194 -5.15 -0.23 -4.81
N LEU A 195 -5.24 -1.56 -4.78
CA LEU A 195 -4.89 -2.42 -5.90
C LEU A 195 -5.68 -2.06 -7.17
N SER A 196 -6.99 -1.93 -7.06
CA SER A 196 -7.87 -1.55 -8.17
C SER A 196 -7.46 -0.20 -8.79
N LYS A 197 -7.20 0.82 -7.96
CA LYS A 197 -6.80 2.16 -8.45
C LYS A 197 -5.40 2.17 -9.07
N VAL A 198 -4.44 1.51 -8.45
CA VAL A 198 -3.07 1.39 -8.97
C VAL A 198 -3.11 0.73 -10.35
N THR A 199 -3.85 -0.37 -10.48
CA THR A 199 -4.03 -1.08 -11.74
C THR A 199 -4.63 -0.16 -12.82
N GLN A 200 -5.68 0.59 -12.46
CA GLN A 200 -6.32 1.52 -13.38
C GLN A 200 -5.37 2.63 -13.85
N ILE A 201 -4.68 3.29 -12.91
CA ILE A 201 -3.74 4.40 -13.19
C ILE A 201 -2.59 3.90 -14.08
N TYR A 202 -2.00 2.77 -13.74
CA TYR A 202 -0.91 2.18 -14.51
C TYR A 202 -1.33 1.83 -15.92
N ARG A 203 -2.45 1.10 -16.05
CA ARG A 203 -2.98 0.69 -17.35
C ARG A 203 -3.29 1.90 -18.23
N GLU A 204 -4.01 2.89 -17.72
CA GLU A 204 -4.35 4.09 -18.48
C GLU A 204 -3.09 4.76 -19.04
N GLN A 205 -2.03 4.87 -18.23
CA GLN A 205 -0.78 5.46 -18.68
C GLN A 205 -0.07 4.60 -19.74
N LYS A 206 -0.05 3.27 -19.56
CA LYS A 206 0.61 2.35 -20.52
C LYS A 206 -0.14 2.24 -21.85
N GLU A 207 -1.47 2.22 -21.82
CA GLU A 207 -2.30 2.08 -23.03
C GLU A 207 -2.38 3.38 -23.83
N THR A 208 -2.43 4.51 -23.15
CA THR A 208 -2.65 5.81 -23.82
C THR A 208 -1.36 6.62 -24.01
N GLY A 209 -0.28 6.29 -23.30
CA GLY A 209 0.94 7.09 -23.23
C GLY A 209 0.76 8.43 -22.49
N LYS A 210 -0.43 8.72 -21.96
CA LYS A 210 -0.76 10.01 -21.35
C LYS A 210 -0.31 10.06 -19.89
N VAL A 211 0.58 10.99 -19.58
CA VAL A 211 1.00 11.31 -18.22
C VAL A 211 0.28 12.57 -17.77
N TYR A 212 -0.54 12.47 -16.71
CA TYR A 212 -1.22 13.64 -16.15
C TYR A 212 -0.26 14.53 -15.34
N PRO A 213 -0.55 15.83 -15.20
CA PRO A 213 0.26 16.71 -14.35
C PRO A 213 0.39 16.15 -12.93
N MET A 214 1.59 16.23 -12.37
CA MET A 214 1.93 15.71 -11.03
C MET A 214 1.90 14.18 -10.91
N TYR A 215 1.81 13.43 -11.99
CA TYR A 215 1.99 11.98 -12.00
C TYR A 215 3.43 11.65 -12.40
N CYS A 216 4.00 10.62 -11.80
CA CYS A 216 5.21 10.01 -12.32
C CYS A 216 4.95 9.35 -13.68
N ASN A 217 5.92 9.44 -14.57
CA ASN A 217 5.92 8.69 -15.83
C ASN A 217 6.46 7.27 -15.55
N PHE A 218 5.57 6.28 -15.50
CA PHE A 218 5.94 4.92 -15.12
C PHE A 218 6.88 4.26 -16.12
N SER A 219 6.68 4.45 -17.42
CA SER A 219 7.59 3.89 -18.44
C SER A 219 9.01 4.45 -18.30
N ARG A 220 9.13 5.75 -18.07
CA ARG A 220 10.42 6.40 -17.85
C ARG A 220 11.10 5.91 -16.56
N LEU A 221 10.32 5.67 -15.52
CA LEU A 221 10.83 5.12 -14.26
C LEU A 221 11.25 3.65 -14.39
N GLU A 222 10.50 2.85 -15.15
CA GLU A 222 10.86 1.46 -15.44
C GLU A 222 12.18 1.37 -16.21
N ASP A 223 12.36 2.21 -17.25
CA ASP A 223 13.63 2.29 -17.99
C ASP A 223 14.78 2.69 -17.06
N ALA A 224 14.56 3.67 -16.19
CA ALA A 224 15.53 4.09 -15.19
C ALA A 224 15.85 2.97 -14.18
N CYS A 225 14.85 2.25 -13.71
CA CYS A 225 15.02 1.12 -12.82
C CYS A 225 15.88 0.02 -13.42
N ASN A 226 15.65 -0.30 -14.70
CA ASN A 226 16.45 -1.29 -15.44
C ASN A 226 17.90 -0.85 -15.65
N GLN A 227 18.14 0.45 -15.77
CA GLN A 227 19.48 1.00 -16.01
C GLN A 227 20.27 1.25 -14.71
N TYR A 228 19.57 1.28 -13.56
CA TYR A 228 20.24 1.53 -12.30
C TYR A 228 21.12 0.37 -11.92
N GLN A 229 22.44 0.63 -11.88
CA GLN A 229 23.41 -0.26 -11.30
C GLN A 229 23.76 0.28 -9.92
N ALA A 230 23.43 -0.48 -8.87
CA ALA A 230 23.89 -0.14 -7.52
C ALA A 230 25.41 -0.17 -7.50
N ILE A 231 26.05 0.99 -7.30
CA ILE A 231 27.50 1.17 -7.17
C ILE A 231 27.93 0.74 -5.77
#